data_ee4a9bf2c10f4af3e986db05ee91625d
#
_entry.id   ee4a9bf2c10f4af3e986db05ee91625d
#
_cell.length_a   1.000
_cell.length_b   1.000
_cell.length_c   1.000
_cell.angle_alpha   90.00
_cell.angle_beta   90.00
_cell.angle_gamma   90.00
#
_symmetry.space_group_name_H-M   'P 1'
#
loop_
_entity.id
_entity.type
_entity.pdbx_description
1 polymer ?
#
loop_
_entity_poly.entity_id
_entity_poly.type
_entity_poly.pdbx_seq_one_letter_code
_entity_poly.pdbx_strand_id
1 'polypeptide(L)'
;MVLAMKQDFFGWRVVAGAFVLATFGWGLGFYGPPVYLHQVQEQRGWSTVLVSTAVTVHFLVGAIVVANLPVLYRRFGLPTITRTGALALAIGVLGWALAREPWQLLLATLLSGAGWVTMAAAAINAIVAPWFAVKRPAALAMAYNGASIGGVVFSPLWVIAIDGLGFPAAALVIGGGMVVITWLLSSLVFSKTPEMLGQSVDGERVSAATAAALAPSRPIAAGGLGRDLRFVTLAAGMALGLFAQIGLIAHLFSLLVPALGEQLSGVLMGAATAAAIGGRTLVGWLMPPGSDRRLIACASHVVQIAGSLALVFAGGHVVALLVVGVLLFGAGIGNTTSLPPLIAQAEFDKADVARVVPLIVAIGQGFYAFAPAVFGAIRALSAGDAALVFVAAAVLQALAMAAFGVGRRR
;
A
#
# COMPACT_ATOMS: atom_id res chain seq x y z
N MET A 1 39.43 -27.05 -19.54
CA MET A 1 38.43 -27.04 -18.49
C MET A 1 38.11 -25.57 -18.22
N VAL A 2 37.14 -25.03 -18.94
CA VAL A 2 36.76 -23.62 -18.86
C VAL A 2 36.04 -23.43 -17.54
N LEU A 3 36.59 -22.63 -16.65
CA LEU A 3 35.90 -22.16 -15.44
C LEU A 3 34.63 -21.44 -15.87
N ALA A 4 33.48 -22.11 -15.77
CA ALA A 4 32.18 -21.48 -15.93
C ALA A 4 32.07 -20.42 -14.82
N MET A 5 32.29 -19.16 -15.18
CA MET A 5 31.97 -18.03 -14.31
C MET A 5 30.49 -18.21 -13.91
N LYS A 6 30.26 -18.36 -12.61
CA LYS A 6 28.91 -18.36 -12.05
C LYS A 6 28.26 -17.05 -12.51
N GLN A 7 27.43 -17.09 -13.56
CA GLN A 7 26.69 -15.90 -13.97
C GLN A 7 25.80 -15.49 -12.80
N ASP A 8 25.99 -14.26 -12.32
CA ASP A 8 25.14 -13.69 -11.30
C ASP A 8 23.68 -13.79 -11.74
N PHE A 9 22.85 -14.41 -10.93
CA PHE A 9 21.43 -14.57 -11.24
C PHE A 9 20.75 -13.20 -11.33
N PHE A 10 20.31 -12.86 -12.54
CA PHE A 10 19.75 -11.55 -12.88
C PHE A 10 18.45 -11.27 -12.11
N GLY A 11 17.74 -12.29 -11.64
CA GLY A 11 16.51 -12.15 -10.86
C GLY A 11 16.65 -11.21 -9.65
N TRP A 12 17.81 -11.17 -8.98
CA TRP A 12 18.03 -10.24 -7.87
C TRP A 12 18.15 -8.78 -8.33
N ARG A 13 18.62 -8.52 -9.54
CA ARG A 13 18.59 -7.18 -10.14
C ARG A 13 17.16 -6.76 -10.44
N VAL A 14 16.31 -7.70 -10.85
CA VAL A 14 14.87 -7.47 -11.01
C VAL A 14 14.21 -7.13 -9.70
N VAL A 15 14.55 -7.82 -8.60
CA VAL A 15 14.05 -7.50 -7.24
C VAL A 15 14.48 -6.09 -6.81
N ALA A 16 15.74 -5.72 -7.02
CA ALA A 16 16.24 -4.38 -6.71
C ALA A 16 15.51 -3.30 -7.54
N GLY A 17 15.30 -3.55 -8.84
CA GLY A 17 14.51 -2.66 -9.70
C GLY A 17 13.06 -2.53 -9.24
N ALA A 18 12.43 -3.65 -8.86
CA ALA A 18 11.08 -3.69 -8.33
C ALA A 18 10.96 -2.96 -6.98
N PHE A 19 11.99 -3.04 -6.12
CA PHE A 19 12.08 -2.26 -4.88
C PHE A 19 12.08 -0.75 -5.17
N VAL A 20 12.91 -0.29 -6.11
CA VAL A 20 12.96 1.14 -6.51
C VAL A 20 11.62 1.57 -7.10
N LEU A 21 11.02 0.74 -7.97
CA LEU A 21 9.71 0.99 -8.55
C LEU A 21 8.62 1.13 -7.45
N ALA A 22 8.62 0.24 -6.47
CA ALA A 22 7.72 0.30 -5.33
C ALA A 22 7.92 1.58 -4.50
N THR A 23 9.19 1.98 -4.27
CA THR A 23 9.51 3.20 -3.52
C THR A 23 8.84 4.43 -4.15
N PHE A 24 8.95 4.61 -5.45
CA PHE A 24 8.29 5.69 -6.17
C PHE A 24 6.78 5.52 -6.24
N GLY A 25 6.30 4.32 -6.58
CA GLY A 25 4.87 4.05 -6.71
C GLY A 25 4.10 4.38 -5.44
N TRP A 26 4.57 3.89 -4.29
CA TRP A 26 3.95 4.23 -3.00
C TRP A 26 4.23 5.67 -2.57
N GLY A 27 5.43 6.18 -2.83
CA GLY A 27 5.80 7.56 -2.49
C GLY A 27 4.91 8.62 -3.15
N LEU A 28 4.57 8.43 -4.43
CA LEU A 28 3.74 9.38 -5.15
C LEU A 28 2.24 9.01 -5.11
N GLY A 29 1.91 7.71 -5.20
CA GLY A 29 0.53 7.28 -5.38
C GLY A 29 -0.21 6.92 -4.09
N PHE A 30 0.51 6.69 -2.98
CA PHE A 30 -0.11 6.31 -1.72
C PHE A 30 0.18 7.29 -0.58
N TYR A 31 1.45 7.64 -0.37
CA TYR A 31 1.88 8.58 0.68
C TYR A 31 1.86 10.05 0.22
N GLY A 32 1.85 10.30 -1.08
CA GLY A 32 1.68 11.64 -1.65
C GLY A 32 0.27 12.24 -1.47
N PRO A 33 -0.81 11.51 -1.76
CA PRO A 33 -2.17 12.03 -1.68
C PRO A 33 -2.56 12.74 -0.36
N PRO A 34 -2.14 12.32 0.84
CA PRO A 34 -2.37 13.07 2.08
C PRO A 34 -1.76 14.47 2.06
N VAL A 35 -0.57 14.63 1.48
CA VAL A 35 0.10 15.92 1.35
C VAL A 35 -0.58 16.77 0.25
N TYR A 36 -0.91 16.15 -0.90
CA TYR A 36 -1.61 16.83 -1.99
C TYR A 36 -2.98 17.35 -1.55
N LEU A 37 -3.73 16.53 -0.78
CA LEU A 37 -5.02 16.92 -0.21
C LEU A 37 -4.88 18.20 0.62
N HIS A 38 -3.90 18.25 1.51
CA HIS A 38 -3.63 19.43 2.33
C HIS A 38 -3.28 20.63 1.46
N GLN A 39 -2.34 20.49 0.53
CA GLN A 39 -1.88 21.57 -0.33
C GLN A 39 -2.98 22.14 -1.24
N VAL A 40 -3.83 21.28 -1.80
CA VAL A 40 -4.98 21.71 -2.60
C VAL A 40 -6.00 22.45 -1.75
N GLN A 41 -6.25 21.99 -0.52
CA GLN A 41 -7.15 22.71 0.41
C GLN A 41 -6.62 24.10 0.77
N GLU A 42 -5.35 24.20 1.15
CA GLU A 42 -4.71 25.48 1.51
C GLU A 42 -4.68 26.46 0.33
N GLN A 43 -4.31 25.99 -0.86
CA GLN A 43 -4.15 26.87 -2.02
C GLN A 43 -5.46 27.26 -2.71
N ARG A 44 -6.50 26.42 -2.63
CA ARG A 44 -7.77 26.62 -3.37
C ARG A 44 -8.96 26.90 -2.47
N GLY A 45 -8.86 26.68 -1.16
CA GLY A 45 -9.98 26.80 -0.23
C GLY A 45 -11.10 25.78 -0.47
N TRP A 46 -10.83 24.68 -1.19
CA TRP A 46 -11.85 23.70 -1.50
C TRP A 46 -12.20 22.85 -0.27
N SER A 47 -13.45 22.42 -0.21
CA SER A 47 -13.94 21.65 0.93
C SER A 47 -13.19 20.32 1.08
N THR A 48 -13.02 19.90 2.32
CA THR A 48 -12.42 18.59 2.65
C THR A 48 -13.13 17.44 1.95
N VAL A 49 -14.47 17.50 1.85
CA VAL A 49 -15.28 16.49 1.18
C VAL A 49 -14.91 16.37 -0.30
N LEU A 50 -14.78 17.49 -1.01
CA LEU A 50 -14.41 17.50 -2.42
C LEU A 50 -13.03 16.86 -2.65
N VAL A 51 -12.03 17.31 -1.89
CA VAL A 51 -10.64 16.83 -2.11
C VAL A 51 -10.46 15.38 -1.66
N SER A 52 -11.12 14.96 -0.57
CA SER A 52 -11.11 13.54 -0.16
C SER A 52 -11.86 12.64 -1.13
N THR A 53 -12.92 13.16 -1.78
CA THR A 53 -13.60 12.44 -2.88
C THR A 53 -12.64 12.26 -4.06
N ALA A 54 -11.80 13.24 -4.37
CA ALA A 54 -10.76 13.10 -5.40
C ALA A 54 -9.76 11.97 -5.02
N VAL A 55 -9.33 11.87 -3.77
CA VAL A 55 -8.49 10.74 -3.29
C VAL A 55 -9.23 9.40 -3.43
N THR A 56 -10.52 9.37 -3.13
CA THR A 56 -11.36 8.17 -3.33
C THR A 56 -11.40 7.76 -4.80
N VAL A 57 -11.63 8.71 -5.72
CA VAL A 57 -11.61 8.45 -7.17
C VAL A 57 -10.26 7.90 -7.61
N HIS A 58 -9.15 8.45 -7.11
CA HIS A 58 -7.81 7.94 -7.37
C HIS A 58 -7.69 6.43 -7.02
N PHE A 59 -8.13 6.02 -5.83
CA PHE A 59 -8.07 4.60 -5.43
C PHE A 59 -9.05 3.71 -6.18
N LEU A 60 -10.28 4.19 -6.48
CA LEU A 60 -11.27 3.43 -7.25
C LEU A 60 -10.80 3.16 -8.68
N VAL A 61 -10.27 4.18 -9.35
CA VAL A 61 -9.70 4.00 -10.69
C VAL A 61 -8.52 3.02 -10.64
N GLY A 62 -7.69 3.12 -9.61
CA GLY A 62 -6.63 2.15 -9.37
C GLY A 62 -7.17 0.72 -9.24
N ALA A 63 -8.24 0.50 -8.49
CA ALA A 63 -8.87 -0.81 -8.34
C ALA A 63 -9.40 -1.36 -9.68
N ILE A 64 -9.98 -0.52 -10.54
CA ILE A 64 -10.44 -0.90 -11.87
C ILE A 64 -9.25 -1.29 -12.77
N VAL A 65 -8.20 -0.49 -12.77
CA VAL A 65 -7.02 -0.74 -13.61
C VAL A 65 -6.29 -2.00 -13.14
N VAL A 66 -6.12 -2.20 -11.84
CA VAL A 66 -5.43 -3.39 -11.30
C VAL A 66 -6.12 -4.69 -11.69
N ALA A 67 -7.45 -4.70 -11.72
CA ALA A 67 -8.23 -5.86 -12.16
C ALA A 67 -7.98 -6.22 -13.64
N ASN A 68 -7.60 -5.23 -14.45
CA ASN A 68 -7.35 -5.37 -15.89
C ASN A 68 -5.85 -5.48 -16.24
N LEU A 69 -4.93 -5.32 -15.29
CA LEU A 69 -3.49 -5.37 -15.54
C LEU A 69 -3.04 -6.64 -16.28
N PRO A 70 -3.53 -7.87 -15.98
CA PRO A 70 -3.11 -9.06 -16.73
C PRO A 70 -3.47 -8.98 -18.23
N VAL A 71 -4.60 -8.37 -18.56
CA VAL A 71 -5.02 -8.16 -19.98
C VAL A 71 -4.13 -7.13 -20.65
N LEU A 72 -3.85 -6.02 -19.95
CA LEU A 72 -2.98 -4.95 -20.44
C LEU A 72 -1.56 -5.45 -20.68
N TYR A 73 -1.00 -6.25 -19.77
CA TYR A 73 0.33 -6.85 -19.93
C TYR A 73 0.41 -7.81 -21.12
N ARG A 74 -0.63 -8.63 -21.34
CA ARG A 74 -0.66 -9.52 -22.53
C ARG A 74 -0.73 -8.74 -23.85
N ARG A 75 -1.44 -7.60 -23.87
CA ARG A 75 -1.66 -6.82 -25.09
C ARG A 75 -0.48 -5.89 -25.42
N PHE A 76 0.10 -5.24 -24.43
CA PHE A 76 1.07 -4.15 -24.62
C PHE A 76 2.45 -4.46 -24.03
N GLY A 77 2.59 -5.53 -23.30
CA GLY A 77 3.81 -5.90 -22.57
C GLY A 77 3.98 -5.15 -21.25
N LEU A 78 4.62 -5.80 -20.30
CA LEU A 78 4.88 -5.27 -18.96
C LEU A 78 5.70 -3.97 -18.98
N PRO A 79 6.83 -3.87 -19.75
CA PRO A 79 7.63 -2.64 -19.77
C PRO A 79 6.86 -1.41 -20.27
N THR A 80 5.99 -1.60 -21.29
CA THR A 80 5.18 -0.51 -21.84
C THR A 80 4.17 -0.01 -20.83
N ILE A 81 3.44 -0.91 -20.18
CA ILE A 81 2.43 -0.55 -19.18
C ILE A 81 3.08 0.13 -17.97
N THR A 82 4.26 -0.31 -17.54
CA THR A 82 4.99 0.32 -16.45
C THR A 82 5.43 1.76 -16.81
N ARG A 83 5.93 1.98 -18.03
CA ARG A 83 6.32 3.32 -18.53
C ARG A 83 5.13 4.25 -18.66
N THR A 84 4.07 3.79 -19.33
CA THR A 84 2.84 4.60 -19.54
C THR A 84 2.16 4.92 -18.21
N GLY A 85 2.19 3.98 -17.25
CA GLY A 85 1.67 4.20 -15.90
C GLY A 85 2.49 5.23 -15.12
N ALA A 86 3.82 5.19 -15.20
CA ALA A 86 4.66 6.20 -14.58
C ALA A 86 4.40 7.61 -15.16
N LEU A 87 4.24 7.72 -16.48
CA LEU A 87 3.83 8.97 -17.13
C LEU A 87 2.45 9.43 -16.65
N ALA A 88 1.46 8.51 -16.61
CA ALA A 88 0.12 8.84 -16.13
C ALA A 88 0.13 9.32 -14.67
N LEU A 89 0.91 8.66 -13.78
CA LEU A 89 1.05 9.09 -12.40
C LEU A 89 1.70 10.48 -12.30
N ALA A 90 2.79 10.73 -13.02
CA ALA A 90 3.48 12.01 -13.00
C ALA A 90 2.60 13.14 -13.52
N ILE A 91 1.91 12.94 -14.66
CA ILE A 91 0.96 13.92 -15.22
C ILE A 91 -0.22 14.13 -14.26
N GLY A 92 -0.73 13.06 -13.67
CA GLY A 92 -1.80 13.13 -12.69
C GLY A 92 -1.40 13.96 -11.47
N VAL A 93 -0.22 13.72 -10.88
CA VAL A 93 0.27 14.49 -9.73
C VAL A 93 0.52 15.97 -10.10
N LEU A 94 1.06 16.24 -11.29
CA LEU A 94 1.17 17.62 -11.80
C LEU A 94 -0.21 18.24 -11.97
N GLY A 95 -1.19 17.48 -12.44
CA GLY A 95 -2.58 17.91 -12.56
C GLY A 95 -3.19 18.29 -11.20
N TRP A 96 -2.88 17.55 -10.11
CA TRP A 96 -3.27 17.94 -8.75
C TRP A 96 -2.75 19.33 -8.39
N ALA A 97 -1.48 19.60 -8.71
CA ALA A 97 -0.84 20.87 -8.41
C ALA A 97 -1.36 22.05 -9.24
N LEU A 98 -1.76 21.80 -10.49
CA LEU A 98 -2.20 22.82 -11.44
C LEU A 98 -3.71 23.04 -11.47
N ALA A 99 -4.52 22.14 -10.87
CA ALA A 99 -5.98 22.25 -10.89
C ALA A 99 -6.44 23.59 -10.32
N ARG A 100 -7.26 24.32 -11.09
CA ARG A 100 -7.90 25.57 -10.70
C ARG A 100 -9.41 25.41 -10.51
N GLU A 101 -9.98 24.34 -11.08
CA GLU A 101 -11.37 23.98 -11.01
C GLU A 101 -11.53 22.53 -10.51
N PRO A 102 -12.60 22.20 -9.77
CA PRO A 102 -12.82 20.86 -9.23
C PRO A 102 -12.78 19.73 -10.26
N TRP A 103 -13.31 19.95 -11.45
CA TRP A 103 -13.32 18.95 -12.52
C TRP A 103 -11.90 18.62 -13.03
N GLN A 104 -10.98 19.60 -13.02
CA GLN A 104 -9.57 19.38 -13.39
C GLN A 104 -8.90 18.45 -12.38
N LEU A 105 -9.17 18.66 -11.08
CA LEU A 105 -8.71 17.76 -10.04
C LEU A 105 -9.22 16.34 -10.25
N LEU A 106 -10.50 16.17 -10.56
CA LEU A 106 -11.06 14.84 -10.83
C LEU A 106 -10.40 14.18 -12.05
N LEU A 107 -10.14 14.90 -13.14
CA LEU A 107 -9.38 14.37 -14.27
C LEU A 107 -7.95 13.97 -13.89
N ALA A 108 -7.29 14.79 -13.08
CA ALA A 108 -5.96 14.48 -12.57
C ALA A 108 -5.94 13.20 -11.73
N THR A 109 -7.00 12.95 -10.94
CA THR A 109 -7.12 11.72 -10.15
C THR A 109 -7.35 10.46 -11.00
N LEU A 110 -8.01 10.57 -12.15
CA LEU A 110 -8.12 9.46 -13.09
C LEU A 110 -6.73 9.00 -13.58
N LEU A 111 -5.88 9.96 -13.95
CA LEU A 111 -4.52 9.67 -14.41
C LEU A 111 -3.64 9.15 -13.28
N SER A 112 -3.63 9.82 -12.13
CA SER A 112 -2.78 9.39 -11.01
C SER A 112 -3.23 8.04 -10.43
N GLY A 113 -4.54 7.77 -10.37
CA GLY A 113 -5.10 6.50 -9.92
C GLY A 113 -4.81 5.35 -10.88
N ALA A 114 -4.93 5.57 -12.19
CA ALA A 114 -4.58 4.58 -13.19
C ALA A 114 -3.07 4.28 -13.20
N GLY A 115 -2.25 5.32 -13.01
CA GLY A 115 -0.79 5.22 -13.08
C GLY A 115 -0.18 4.49 -11.89
N TRP A 116 -0.58 4.83 -10.65
CA TRP A 116 0.10 4.32 -9.45
C TRP A 116 0.04 2.79 -9.32
N VAL A 117 -1.07 2.15 -9.73
CA VAL A 117 -1.23 0.70 -9.62
C VAL A 117 -0.33 -0.10 -10.55
N THR A 118 0.21 0.52 -11.60
CA THR A 118 1.20 -0.10 -12.50
C THR A 118 2.58 -0.22 -11.86
N MET A 119 2.76 0.38 -10.68
CA MET A 119 3.96 0.30 -9.84
C MET A 119 3.64 -0.25 -8.44
N ALA A 120 2.38 -0.63 -8.20
CA ALA A 120 1.89 -1.17 -6.93
C ALA A 120 2.02 -2.71 -6.84
N ALA A 121 1.37 -3.31 -5.85
CA ALA A 121 1.56 -4.71 -5.48
C ALA A 121 1.39 -5.72 -6.62
N ALA A 122 0.36 -5.55 -7.45
CA ALA A 122 0.11 -6.44 -8.58
C ALA A 122 1.22 -6.36 -9.63
N ALA A 123 1.73 -5.15 -9.91
CA ALA A 123 2.83 -4.91 -10.83
C ALA A 123 4.14 -5.53 -10.32
N ILE A 124 4.49 -5.29 -9.04
CA ILE A 124 5.67 -5.88 -8.41
C ILE A 124 5.63 -7.41 -8.49
N ASN A 125 4.46 -7.99 -8.23
CA ASN A 125 4.28 -9.44 -8.34
C ASN A 125 4.49 -9.91 -9.80
N ALA A 126 3.92 -9.22 -10.79
CA ALA A 126 4.08 -9.58 -12.20
C ALA A 126 5.55 -9.47 -12.69
N ILE A 127 6.31 -8.50 -12.16
CA ILE A 127 7.72 -8.29 -12.47
C ILE A 127 8.59 -9.42 -11.88
N VAL A 128 8.34 -9.79 -10.62
CA VAL A 128 9.18 -10.74 -9.86
C VAL A 128 8.84 -12.20 -10.18
N ALA A 129 7.56 -12.50 -10.42
CA ALA A 129 7.05 -13.88 -10.56
C ALA A 129 7.77 -14.73 -11.63
N PRO A 130 8.15 -14.22 -12.82
CA PRO A 130 8.83 -15.03 -13.83
C PRO A 130 10.23 -15.52 -13.41
N TRP A 131 10.87 -14.81 -12.47
CA TRP A 131 12.25 -15.08 -12.03
C TRP A 131 12.36 -16.03 -10.85
N PHE A 132 11.30 -16.14 -10.04
CA PHE A 132 11.32 -16.89 -8.78
C PHE A 132 10.13 -17.82 -8.63
N ALA A 133 10.39 -19.03 -8.16
CA ALA A 133 9.39 -20.01 -7.78
C ALA A 133 9.51 -20.32 -6.28
N VAL A 134 10.56 -21.00 -5.86
CA VAL A 134 10.81 -21.38 -4.45
C VAL A 134 11.18 -20.15 -3.61
N LYS A 135 12.08 -19.30 -4.12
CA LYS A 135 12.55 -18.08 -3.44
C LYS A 135 11.58 -16.89 -3.61
N ARG A 136 10.46 -17.07 -4.32
CA ARG A 136 9.49 -16.01 -4.63
C ARG A 136 8.95 -15.27 -3.40
N PRO A 137 8.59 -15.91 -2.27
CA PRO A 137 8.14 -15.19 -1.08
C PRO A 137 9.18 -14.21 -0.54
N ALA A 138 10.45 -14.63 -0.48
CA ALA A 138 11.55 -13.78 -0.04
C ALA A 138 11.82 -12.63 -1.02
N ALA A 139 11.84 -12.92 -2.33
CA ALA A 139 12.03 -11.93 -3.38
C ALA A 139 10.94 -10.86 -3.37
N LEU A 140 9.67 -11.26 -3.23
CA LEU A 140 8.55 -10.32 -3.10
C LEU A 140 8.62 -9.49 -1.82
N ALA A 141 8.96 -10.11 -0.68
CA ALA A 141 9.12 -9.38 0.58
C ALA A 141 10.19 -8.28 0.46
N MET A 142 11.33 -8.59 -0.17
CA MET A 142 12.39 -7.60 -0.42
C MET A 142 11.90 -6.48 -1.34
N ALA A 143 11.22 -6.80 -2.44
CA ALA A 143 10.70 -5.80 -3.37
C ALA A 143 9.64 -4.90 -2.70
N TYR A 144 8.74 -5.48 -1.87
CA TYR A 144 7.73 -4.71 -1.15
C TYR A 144 8.27 -3.82 -0.03
N ASN A 145 9.48 -4.06 0.46
CA ASN A 145 10.11 -3.12 1.39
C ASN A 145 10.30 -1.74 0.77
N GLY A 146 10.39 -1.64 -0.56
CA GLY A 146 10.37 -0.37 -1.28
C GLY A 146 9.11 0.46 -0.98
N ALA A 147 7.94 -0.17 -0.82
CA ALA A 147 6.71 0.55 -0.46
C ALA A 147 6.83 1.27 0.89
N SER A 148 7.42 0.62 1.87
CA SER A 148 7.65 1.21 3.20
C SER A 148 8.73 2.30 3.16
N ILE A 149 9.83 2.07 2.43
CA ILE A 149 10.85 3.11 2.23
C ILE A 149 10.25 4.31 1.47
N GLY A 150 9.35 4.06 0.52
CA GLY A 150 8.57 5.12 -0.14
C GLY A 150 7.86 6.04 0.85
N GLY A 151 7.20 5.49 1.86
CA GLY A 151 6.54 6.28 2.91
C GLY A 151 7.51 7.04 3.80
N VAL A 152 8.61 6.39 4.22
CA VAL A 152 9.64 7.02 5.06
C VAL A 152 10.28 8.22 4.35
N VAL A 153 10.60 8.06 3.07
CA VAL A 153 11.33 9.07 2.29
C VAL A 153 10.40 10.13 1.74
N PHE A 154 9.31 9.73 1.08
CA PHE A 154 8.48 10.67 0.32
C PHE A 154 7.54 11.50 1.18
N SER A 155 7.14 11.05 2.38
CA SER A 155 6.31 11.88 3.25
C SER A 155 7.01 13.20 3.63
N PRO A 156 8.24 13.23 4.16
CA PRO A 156 8.95 14.49 4.39
C PRO A 156 9.45 15.13 3.09
N LEU A 157 9.85 14.35 2.07
CA LEU A 157 10.38 14.88 0.82
C LEU A 157 9.36 15.74 0.09
N TRP A 158 8.08 15.34 0.04
CA TRP A 158 7.03 16.14 -0.56
C TRP A 158 6.89 17.49 0.11
N VAL A 159 6.89 17.53 1.44
CA VAL A 159 6.76 18.77 2.21
C VAL A 159 7.93 19.69 1.93
N ILE A 160 9.17 19.19 2.04
CA ILE A 160 10.39 19.99 1.78
C ILE A 160 10.42 20.50 0.34
N ALA A 161 10.06 19.66 -0.63
CA ALA A 161 10.08 20.05 -2.03
C ALA A 161 8.99 21.10 -2.35
N ILE A 162 7.81 20.98 -1.76
CA ILE A 162 6.70 21.93 -1.96
C ILE A 162 7.03 23.27 -1.29
N ASP A 163 7.59 23.24 -0.09
CA ASP A 163 8.01 24.46 0.63
C ASP A 163 9.09 25.23 -0.16
N GLY A 164 10.09 24.52 -0.69
CA GLY A 164 11.21 25.14 -1.41
C GLY A 164 10.92 25.53 -2.86
N LEU A 165 10.08 24.79 -3.58
CA LEU A 165 9.88 24.95 -5.02
C LEU A 165 8.44 25.33 -5.40
N GLY A 166 7.49 25.19 -4.48
CA GLY A 166 6.07 25.21 -4.76
C GLY A 166 5.57 23.88 -5.34
N PHE A 167 4.27 23.60 -5.17
CA PHE A 167 3.71 22.28 -5.52
C PHE A 167 3.88 21.90 -7.01
N PRO A 168 3.66 22.79 -8.01
CA PRO A 168 3.85 22.44 -9.41
C PRO A 168 5.30 22.03 -9.76
N ALA A 169 6.28 22.78 -9.27
CA ALA A 169 7.69 22.49 -9.55
C ALA A 169 8.16 21.22 -8.81
N ALA A 170 7.74 21.02 -7.57
CA ALA A 170 7.98 19.80 -6.83
C ALA A 170 7.41 18.55 -7.56
N ALA A 171 6.17 18.67 -8.09
CA ALA A 171 5.52 17.60 -8.86
C ALA A 171 6.31 17.28 -10.16
N LEU A 172 6.81 18.31 -10.85
CA LEU A 172 7.64 18.13 -12.05
C LEU A 172 8.98 17.45 -11.73
N VAL A 173 9.68 17.88 -10.68
CA VAL A 173 11.00 17.35 -10.32
C VAL A 173 10.87 15.89 -9.84
N ILE A 174 9.98 15.63 -8.89
CA ILE A 174 9.80 14.29 -8.31
C ILE A 174 9.15 13.36 -9.34
N GLY A 175 8.09 13.79 -10.01
CA GLY A 175 7.42 13.03 -11.05
C GLY A 175 8.32 12.75 -12.26
N GLY A 176 9.08 13.75 -12.71
CA GLY A 176 10.06 13.61 -13.78
C GLY A 176 11.17 12.63 -13.44
N GLY A 177 11.75 12.74 -12.22
CA GLY A 177 12.73 11.79 -11.71
C GLY A 177 12.20 10.35 -11.68
N MET A 178 10.96 10.16 -11.20
CA MET A 178 10.28 8.86 -11.23
C MET A 178 10.15 8.33 -12.67
N VAL A 179 9.71 9.15 -13.61
CA VAL A 179 9.54 8.74 -15.01
C VAL A 179 10.88 8.30 -15.61
N VAL A 180 11.94 9.08 -15.43
CA VAL A 180 13.28 8.75 -15.94
C VAL A 180 13.76 7.41 -15.36
N ILE A 181 13.70 7.25 -14.04
CA ILE A 181 14.14 6.02 -13.36
C ILE A 181 13.29 4.82 -13.81
N THR A 182 11.97 4.96 -13.86
CA THR A 182 11.07 3.88 -14.31
C THR A 182 11.33 3.52 -15.77
N TRP A 183 11.62 4.50 -16.62
CA TRP A 183 11.97 4.25 -18.03
C TRP A 183 13.25 3.45 -18.16
N LEU A 184 14.28 3.82 -17.42
CA LEU A 184 15.54 3.09 -17.37
C LEU A 184 15.35 1.65 -16.85
N LEU A 185 14.64 1.49 -15.73
CA LEU A 185 14.33 0.17 -15.17
C LEU A 185 13.55 -0.70 -16.16
N SER A 186 12.53 -0.14 -16.80
CA SER A 186 11.73 -0.85 -17.80
C SER A 186 12.54 -1.25 -19.02
N SER A 187 13.53 -0.42 -19.44
CA SER A 187 14.36 -0.70 -20.62
C SER A 187 15.48 -1.68 -20.33
N LEU A 188 16.13 -1.57 -19.18
CA LEU A 188 17.35 -2.29 -18.85
C LEU A 188 17.09 -3.56 -18.05
N VAL A 189 16.02 -3.57 -17.24
CA VAL A 189 15.76 -4.64 -16.28
C VAL A 189 14.46 -5.39 -16.60
N PHE A 190 13.32 -4.71 -16.70
CA PHE A 190 12.01 -5.36 -16.82
C PHE A 190 11.69 -5.86 -18.24
N SER A 191 12.46 -5.44 -19.24
CA SER A 191 12.39 -5.97 -20.61
C SER A 191 13.07 -7.34 -20.74
N LYS A 192 13.83 -7.78 -19.74
CA LYS A 192 14.52 -9.07 -19.77
C LYS A 192 13.66 -10.15 -19.15
N THR A 193 13.75 -11.37 -19.69
CA THR A 193 13.15 -12.58 -19.12
C THR A 193 14.23 -13.62 -18.83
N PRO A 194 13.97 -14.59 -17.96
CA PRO A 194 14.93 -15.68 -17.70
C PRO A 194 15.36 -16.38 -18.98
N GLU A 195 14.40 -16.65 -19.88
CA GLU A 195 14.63 -17.36 -21.13
C GLU A 195 15.57 -16.56 -22.05
N MET A 196 15.39 -15.23 -22.15
CA MET A 196 16.27 -14.36 -22.97
C MET A 196 17.73 -14.36 -22.50
N LEU A 197 17.95 -14.60 -21.20
CA LEU A 197 19.27 -14.63 -20.61
C LEU A 197 19.82 -16.06 -20.41
N GLY A 198 19.07 -17.09 -20.86
CA GLY A 198 19.44 -18.49 -20.69
C GLY A 198 19.53 -18.92 -19.20
N GLN A 199 18.80 -18.20 -18.33
CA GLN A 199 18.77 -18.49 -16.88
C GLN A 199 17.52 -19.28 -16.52
N SER A 200 17.69 -20.21 -15.57
CA SER A 200 16.57 -20.92 -14.95
C SER A 200 15.95 -20.11 -13.82
N VAL A 201 14.67 -20.37 -13.56
CA VAL A 201 13.95 -19.81 -12.41
C VAL A 201 14.71 -20.14 -11.11
N ASP A 202 14.77 -19.19 -10.17
CA ASP A 202 15.58 -19.25 -8.94
C ASP A 202 17.11 -19.33 -9.17
N GLY A 203 17.60 -19.28 -10.41
CA GLY A 203 19.02 -19.42 -10.75
C GLY A 203 19.52 -20.86 -10.65
N GLU A 204 18.67 -21.83 -10.42
CA GLU A 204 18.99 -23.25 -10.23
C GLU A 204 18.02 -24.11 -11.04
N ARG A 205 18.47 -25.29 -11.48
CA ARG A 205 17.54 -26.26 -12.11
C ARG A 205 16.56 -26.76 -11.07
N VAL A 206 15.29 -26.37 -11.20
CA VAL A 206 14.21 -26.83 -10.33
C VAL A 206 14.03 -28.34 -10.58
N SER A 207 14.07 -29.16 -9.52
CA SER A 207 13.82 -30.59 -9.66
C SER A 207 12.36 -30.84 -10.07
N ALA A 208 12.09 -31.94 -10.79
CA ALA A 208 10.74 -32.33 -11.20
C ALA A 208 9.77 -32.45 -10.01
N ALA A 209 10.27 -32.87 -8.85
CA ALA A 209 9.48 -32.93 -7.60
C ALA A 209 9.06 -31.54 -7.09
N THR A 210 9.96 -30.55 -7.19
CA THR A 210 9.66 -29.15 -6.81
C THR A 210 8.68 -28.49 -7.80
N ALA A 211 8.83 -28.80 -9.10
CA ALA A 211 7.89 -28.33 -10.14
C ALA A 211 6.48 -28.91 -9.94
N ALA A 212 6.36 -30.20 -9.57
CA ALA A 212 5.09 -30.84 -9.26
C ALA A 212 4.41 -30.26 -8.00
N ALA A 213 5.19 -29.86 -6.99
CA ALA A 213 4.67 -29.22 -5.78
C ALA A 213 4.15 -27.78 -6.02
N LEU A 214 4.55 -27.14 -7.14
CA LEU A 214 4.13 -25.81 -7.57
C LEU A 214 2.98 -25.84 -8.58
N ALA A 215 2.52 -27.04 -8.99
CA ALA A 215 1.40 -27.18 -9.92
C ALA A 215 0.11 -26.57 -9.34
N PRO A 216 -0.70 -25.87 -10.15
CA PRO A 216 -1.96 -25.30 -9.68
C PRO A 216 -2.89 -26.40 -9.21
N SER A 217 -3.31 -26.34 -7.95
CA SER A 217 -4.32 -27.20 -7.37
C SER A 217 -5.71 -26.85 -7.92
N ARG A 218 -6.60 -27.85 -7.99
CA ARG A 218 -7.98 -27.69 -8.49
C ARG A 218 -8.74 -26.65 -7.67
N PRO A 219 -9.45 -25.70 -8.34
CA PRO A 219 -10.25 -24.70 -7.62
C PRO A 219 -11.43 -25.34 -6.90
N ILE A 220 -11.70 -24.91 -5.67
CA ILE A 220 -12.95 -25.21 -4.96
C ILE A 220 -14.14 -24.59 -5.67
N ALA A 221 -15.30 -25.25 -5.59
CA ALA A 221 -16.55 -24.76 -6.14
C ALA A 221 -16.89 -23.34 -5.63
N ALA A 222 -17.28 -22.45 -6.55
CA ALA A 222 -17.39 -21.01 -6.33
C ALA A 222 -18.39 -20.57 -5.22
N GLY A 223 -19.24 -21.43 -4.70
CA GLY A 223 -20.33 -21.09 -3.78
C GLY A 223 -20.05 -21.25 -2.28
N GLY A 224 -18.92 -21.85 -1.88
CA GLY A 224 -18.68 -22.23 -0.48
C GLY A 224 -18.03 -21.16 0.41
N LEU A 225 -17.14 -20.33 -0.14
CA LEU A 225 -16.34 -19.39 0.66
C LEU A 225 -17.16 -18.29 1.33
N GLY A 226 -18.16 -17.74 0.67
CA GLY A 226 -19.00 -16.66 1.23
C GLY A 226 -19.85 -17.10 2.44
N ARG A 227 -19.97 -18.39 2.72
CA ARG A 227 -20.65 -18.97 3.88
C ARG A 227 -19.68 -19.48 4.95
N ASP A 228 -18.39 -19.57 4.65
CA ASP A 228 -17.37 -19.96 5.63
C ASP A 228 -17.09 -18.79 6.57
N LEU A 229 -17.44 -18.96 7.84
CA LEU A 229 -17.27 -17.92 8.87
C LEU A 229 -15.80 -17.48 8.99
N ARG A 230 -14.83 -18.41 8.76
CA ARG A 230 -13.40 -18.07 8.79
C ARG A 230 -13.04 -17.09 7.68
N PHE A 231 -13.56 -17.34 6.46
CA PHE A 231 -13.34 -16.45 5.31
C PHE A 231 -14.03 -15.10 5.52
N VAL A 232 -15.31 -15.09 5.91
CA VAL A 232 -16.09 -13.86 6.08
C VAL A 232 -15.46 -12.97 7.16
N THR A 233 -15.11 -13.54 8.31
CA THR A 233 -14.49 -12.78 9.41
C THR A 233 -13.07 -12.32 9.09
N LEU A 234 -12.31 -13.09 8.31
CA LEU A 234 -10.99 -12.69 7.86
C LEU A 234 -11.06 -11.54 6.85
N ALA A 235 -11.96 -11.64 5.87
CA ALA A 235 -12.19 -10.59 4.89
C ALA A 235 -12.72 -9.30 5.54
N ALA A 236 -13.69 -9.42 6.45
CA ALA A 236 -14.24 -8.29 7.19
C ALA A 236 -13.19 -7.61 8.08
N GLY A 237 -12.39 -8.39 8.82
CA GLY A 237 -11.32 -7.86 9.67
C GLY A 237 -10.28 -7.11 8.86
N MET A 238 -9.85 -7.66 7.71
CA MET A 238 -8.92 -6.98 6.81
C MET A 238 -9.53 -5.72 6.20
N ALA A 239 -10.78 -5.79 5.71
CA ALA A 239 -11.45 -4.67 5.05
C ALA A 239 -11.67 -3.50 6.03
N LEU A 240 -12.18 -3.77 7.23
CA LEU A 240 -12.41 -2.75 8.27
C LEU A 240 -11.11 -2.15 8.79
N GLY A 241 -10.09 -2.98 9.03
CA GLY A 241 -8.77 -2.52 9.46
C GLY A 241 -8.11 -1.61 8.41
N LEU A 242 -8.14 -2.01 7.13
CA LEU A 242 -7.62 -1.17 6.04
C LEU A 242 -8.46 0.09 5.83
N PHE A 243 -9.78 0.02 5.99
CA PHE A 243 -10.65 1.20 5.87
C PHE A 243 -10.31 2.24 6.94
N ALA A 244 -10.17 1.83 8.20
CA ALA A 244 -9.73 2.71 9.28
C ALA A 244 -8.35 3.32 9.00
N GLN A 245 -7.41 2.48 8.55
CA GLN A 245 -6.03 2.88 8.29
C GLN A 245 -5.94 3.88 7.14
N ILE A 246 -6.53 3.59 5.99
CA ILE A 246 -6.45 4.44 4.79
C ILE A 246 -7.23 5.74 5.00
N GLY A 247 -8.42 5.66 5.64
CA GLY A 247 -9.20 6.84 5.98
C GLY A 247 -8.43 7.79 6.91
N LEU A 248 -7.80 7.26 7.95
CA LEU A 248 -7.01 8.08 8.86
C LEU A 248 -5.74 8.64 8.19
N ILE A 249 -4.97 7.82 7.47
CA ILE A 249 -3.75 8.25 6.77
C ILE A 249 -4.05 9.38 5.80
N ALA A 250 -5.17 9.33 5.05
CA ALA A 250 -5.53 10.35 4.07
C ALA A 250 -5.69 11.74 4.69
N HIS A 251 -6.09 11.83 5.94
CA HIS A 251 -6.32 13.09 6.64
C HIS A 251 -5.27 13.41 7.70
N LEU A 252 -4.46 12.43 8.13
CA LEU A 252 -3.56 12.55 9.28
C LEU A 252 -2.58 13.70 9.12
N PHE A 253 -1.96 13.86 7.94
CA PHE A 253 -1.03 14.97 7.68
C PHE A 253 -1.69 16.31 7.99
N SER A 254 -2.83 16.61 7.37
CA SER A 254 -3.55 17.88 7.55
C SER A 254 -4.14 18.08 8.96
N LEU A 255 -4.33 17.00 9.73
CA LEU A 255 -4.76 17.07 11.13
C LEU A 255 -3.60 17.36 12.08
N LEU A 256 -2.38 17.04 11.70
CA LEU A 256 -1.16 17.31 12.48
C LEU A 256 -0.60 18.72 12.25
N VAL A 257 -0.77 19.27 11.05
CA VAL A 257 -0.20 20.58 10.64
C VAL A 257 -0.52 21.73 11.62
N PRO A 258 -1.75 21.89 12.13
CA PRO A 258 -2.05 23.01 13.05
C PRO A 258 -1.20 23.01 14.33
N ALA A 259 -0.80 21.83 14.82
CA ALA A 259 -0.01 21.70 16.05
C ALA A 259 1.50 21.62 15.80
N LEU A 260 1.92 21.06 14.66
CA LEU A 260 3.33 20.69 14.42
C LEU A 260 3.96 21.49 13.27
N GLY A 261 3.16 22.17 12.45
CA GLY A 261 3.61 22.69 11.16
C GLY A 261 3.81 21.59 10.11
N GLU A 262 3.96 21.99 8.84
CA GLU A 262 4.03 21.04 7.72
C GLU A 262 5.26 20.13 7.78
N GLN A 263 6.45 20.70 8.05
CA GLN A 263 7.71 19.95 8.04
C GLN A 263 7.72 18.83 9.08
N LEU A 264 7.37 19.14 10.33
CA LEU A 264 7.35 18.13 11.40
C LEU A 264 6.24 17.10 11.18
N SER A 265 5.10 17.51 10.63
CA SER A 265 4.01 16.61 10.23
C SER A 265 4.47 15.62 9.14
N GLY A 266 5.21 16.10 8.13
CA GLY A 266 5.80 15.24 7.09
C GLY A 266 6.79 14.23 7.64
N VAL A 267 7.69 14.67 8.53
CA VAL A 267 8.64 13.80 9.23
C VAL A 267 7.90 12.76 10.07
N LEU A 268 6.86 13.15 10.80
CA LEU A 268 6.08 12.25 11.66
C LEU A 268 5.30 11.21 10.83
N MET A 269 4.79 11.57 9.64
CA MET A 269 4.19 10.61 8.70
C MET A 269 5.23 9.58 8.21
N GLY A 270 6.44 10.02 7.91
CA GLY A 270 7.56 9.14 7.60
C GLY A 270 7.92 8.22 8.77
N ALA A 271 7.95 8.75 10.00
CA ALA A 271 8.19 7.99 11.22
C ALA A 271 7.08 6.96 11.49
N ALA A 272 5.80 7.27 11.21
CA ALA A 272 4.71 6.30 11.27
C ALA A 272 4.97 5.10 10.36
N THR A 273 5.49 5.36 9.15
CA THR A 273 5.81 4.28 8.19
C THR A 273 7.04 3.49 8.63
N ALA A 274 8.05 4.14 9.23
CA ALA A 274 9.17 3.46 9.86
C ALA A 274 8.70 2.57 11.03
N ALA A 275 7.78 3.07 11.86
CA ALA A 275 7.14 2.30 12.92
C ALA A 275 6.36 1.09 12.36
N ALA A 276 5.74 1.20 11.18
CA ALA A 276 5.08 0.08 10.51
C ALA A 276 6.07 -1.04 10.11
N ILE A 277 7.28 -0.68 9.68
CA ILE A 277 8.35 -1.65 9.40
C ILE A 277 8.77 -2.34 10.72
N GLY A 278 9.03 -1.53 11.75
CA GLY A 278 9.41 -2.03 13.07
C GLY A 278 8.36 -2.95 13.67
N GLY A 279 7.10 -2.55 13.66
CA GLY A 279 5.96 -3.33 14.18
C GLY A 279 5.77 -4.65 13.45
N ARG A 280 5.87 -4.66 12.12
CA ARG A 280 5.81 -5.90 11.33
C ARG A 280 6.97 -6.83 11.63
N THR A 281 8.17 -6.29 11.70
CA THR A 281 9.38 -7.06 12.00
C THR A 281 9.32 -7.66 13.40
N LEU A 282 8.91 -6.85 14.39
CA LEU A 282 8.75 -7.30 15.77
C LEU A 282 7.72 -8.42 15.90
N VAL A 283 6.55 -8.26 15.28
CA VAL A 283 5.51 -9.30 15.25
C VAL A 283 6.02 -10.56 14.57
N GLY A 284 6.70 -10.44 13.42
CA GLY A 284 7.29 -11.58 12.72
C GLY A 284 8.32 -12.33 13.56
N TRP A 285 9.12 -11.61 14.34
CA TRP A 285 10.15 -12.16 15.22
C TRP A 285 9.57 -12.78 16.50
N LEU A 286 8.56 -12.15 17.09
CA LEU A 286 7.90 -12.63 18.32
C LEU A 286 6.85 -13.71 18.08
N MET A 287 6.51 -14.03 16.83
CA MET A 287 5.47 -15.00 16.48
C MET A 287 6.02 -16.42 16.45
N PRO A 288 5.84 -17.24 17.53
CA PRO A 288 6.29 -18.63 17.54
C PRO A 288 5.56 -19.48 16.50
N PRO A 289 6.18 -20.57 16.02
CA PRO A 289 5.48 -21.59 15.25
C PRO A 289 4.24 -22.11 15.99
N GLY A 290 3.09 -22.15 15.30
CA GLY A 290 1.84 -22.64 15.91
C GLY A 290 1.06 -21.59 16.72
N SER A 291 1.52 -20.34 16.82
CA SER A 291 0.77 -19.27 17.49
C SER A 291 -0.56 -18.96 16.80
N ASP A 292 -1.55 -18.54 17.57
CA ASP A 292 -2.84 -18.06 17.07
C ASP A 292 -2.65 -16.70 16.37
N ARG A 293 -2.60 -16.74 15.04
CA ARG A 293 -2.35 -15.54 14.21
C ARG A 293 -3.49 -14.53 14.27
N ARG A 294 -4.73 -14.96 14.59
CA ARG A 294 -5.86 -14.04 14.79
C ARG A 294 -5.71 -13.27 16.09
N LEU A 295 -5.21 -13.91 17.15
CA LEU A 295 -4.91 -13.21 18.39
C LEU A 295 -3.83 -12.15 18.21
N ILE A 296 -2.81 -12.44 17.41
CA ILE A 296 -1.76 -11.48 17.06
C ILE A 296 -2.33 -10.32 16.25
N ALA A 297 -3.25 -10.58 15.32
CA ALA A 297 -3.96 -9.53 14.61
C ALA A 297 -4.81 -8.67 15.56
N CYS A 298 -5.52 -9.26 16.52
CA CYS A 298 -6.22 -8.53 17.57
C CYS A 298 -5.27 -7.66 18.40
N ALA A 299 -4.14 -8.19 18.84
CA ALA A 299 -3.12 -7.44 19.59
C ALA A 299 -2.57 -6.25 18.78
N SER A 300 -2.34 -6.43 17.49
CA SER A 300 -1.92 -5.35 16.60
C SER A 300 -2.98 -4.24 16.50
N HIS A 301 -4.27 -4.61 16.47
CA HIS A 301 -5.35 -3.61 16.47
C HIS A 301 -5.49 -2.91 17.84
N VAL A 302 -5.22 -3.58 18.96
CA VAL A 302 -5.16 -2.92 20.30
C VAL A 302 -4.10 -1.80 20.29
N VAL A 303 -2.92 -2.06 19.70
CA VAL A 303 -1.87 -1.02 19.58
C VAL A 303 -2.36 0.15 18.71
N GLN A 304 -3.04 -0.12 17.59
CA GLN A 304 -3.59 0.93 16.74
C GLN A 304 -4.70 1.73 17.44
N ILE A 305 -5.58 1.05 18.18
CA ILE A 305 -6.64 1.71 18.97
C ILE A 305 -6.02 2.61 20.03
N ALA A 306 -5.00 2.13 20.75
CA ALA A 306 -4.27 2.95 21.72
C ALA A 306 -3.66 4.20 21.04
N GLY A 307 -3.11 4.05 19.84
CA GLY A 307 -2.64 5.18 19.03
C GLY A 307 -3.75 6.16 18.68
N SER A 308 -4.88 5.66 18.17
CA SER A 308 -6.04 6.50 17.83
C SER A 308 -6.62 7.22 19.06
N LEU A 309 -6.69 6.55 20.21
CA LEU A 309 -7.12 7.17 21.46
C LEU A 309 -6.13 8.22 21.99
N ALA A 310 -4.81 7.97 21.85
CA ALA A 310 -3.80 8.97 22.19
C ALA A 310 -3.99 10.25 21.36
N LEU A 311 -4.33 10.11 20.06
CA LEU A 311 -4.66 11.25 19.20
C LEU A 311 -5.94 11.98 19.63
N VAL A 312 -6.97 11.25 20.11
CA VAL A 312 -8.18 11.87 20.70
C VAL A 312 -7.80 12.69 21.93
N PHE A 313 -7.07 12.10 22.88
CA PHE A 313 -6.69 12.76 24.13
C PHE A 313 -5.65 13.88 23.93
N ALA A 314 -4.92 13.87 22.81
CA ALA A 314 -4.04 14.99 22.46
C ALA A 314 -4.81 16.28 22.21
N GLY A 315 -6.10 16.23 21.84
CA GLY A 315 -6.94 17.40 21.61
C GLY A 315 -6.39 18.39 20.59
N GLY A 316 -5.48 17.92 19.72
CA GLY A 316 -4.76 18.77 18.77
C GLY A 316 -3.67 19.66 19.37
N HIS A 317 -3.39 19.59 20.70
CA HIS A 317 -2.49 20.52 21.39
C HIS A 317 -1.31 19.85 22.08
N VAL A 318 -1.49 18.62 22.57
CA VAL A 318 -0.45 17.91 23.33
C VAL A 318 0.47 17.17 22.37
N VAL A 319 1.55 17.82 21.95
CA VAL A 319 2.52 17.32 20.95
C VAL A 319 3.03 15.92 21.30
N ALA A 320 3.36 15.65 22.56
CA ALA A 320 3.85 14.33 22.97
C ALA A 320 2.83 13.22 22.70
N LEU A 321 1.54 13.46 22.95
CA LEU A 321 0.46 12.50 22.66
C LEU A 321 0.21 12.37 21.14
N LEU A 322 0.37 13.44 20.36
CA LEU A 322 0.31 13.37 18.90
C LEU A 322 1.41 12.44 18.38
N VAL A 323 2.65 12.63 18.82
CA VAL A 323 3.79 11.81 18.40
C VAL A 323 3.58 10.34 18.81
N VAL A 324 3.26 10.08 20.06
CA VAL A 324 3.01 8.72 20.57
C VAL A 324 1.85 8.08 19.83
N GLY A 325 0.76 8.81 19.62
CA GLY A 325 -0.42 8.33 18.90
C GLY A 325 -0.11 7.92 17.47
N VAL A 326 0.64 8.74 16.73
CA VAL A 326 1.05 8.46 15.36
C VAL A 326 2.00 7.26 15.29
N LEU A 327 2.95 7.13 16.21
CA LEU A 327 3.89 6.01 16.23
C LEU A 327 3.19 4.69 16.59
N LEU A 328 2.28 4.68 17.58
CA LEU A 328 1.50 3.49 17.93
C LEU A 328 0.56 3.08 16.80
N PHE A 329 -0.16 4.02 16.21
CA PHE A 329 -0.98 3.76 15.03
C PHE A 329 -0.12 3.21 13.89
N GLY A 330 1.03 3.84 13.63
CA GLY A 330 2.01 3.43 12.62
C GLY A 330 2.48 1.99 12.82
N ALA A 331 2.85 1.60 14.04
CA ALA A 331 3.35 0.26 14.35
C ALA A 331 2.36 -0.87 13.95
N GLY A 332 1.06 -0.61 13.96
CA GLY A 332 0.04 -1.56 13.52
C GLY A 332 -0.17 -1.62 12.01
N ILE A 333 0.21 -0.58 11.25
CA ILE A 333 -0.07 -0.45 9.80
C ILE A 333 0.45 -1.66 9.02
N GLY A 334 1.69 -2.07 9.25
CA GLY A 334 2.33 -3.18 8.54
C GLY A 334 1.62 -4.51 8.77
N ASN A 335 1.06 -4.71 9.94
CA ASN A 335 0.42 -5.95 10.36
C ASN A 335 -0.98 -6.12 9.74
N THR A 336 -1.71 -5.03 9.52
CA THR A 336 -3.04 -5.05 8.86
C THR A 336 -2.98 -5.64 7.46
N THR A 337 -1.86 -5.50 6.76
CA THR A 337 -1.65 -6.06 5.41
C THR A 337 -0.97 -7.42 5.40
N SER A 338 -0.07 -7.71 6.36
CA SER A 338 0.74 -8.92 6.36
C SER A 338 0.11 -10.10 7.11
N LEU A 339 -0.64 -9.85 8.18
CA LEU A 339 -1.24 -10.93 8.99
C LEU A 339 -2.40 -11.66 8.29
N PRO A 340 -3.35 -11.00 7.59
CA PRO A 340 -4.47 -11.73 6.97
C PRO A 340 -4.05 -12.81 5.97
N PRO A 341 -3.08 -12.60 5.07
CA PRO A 341 -2.54 -13.68 4.23
C PRO A 341 -1.91 -14.83 5.05
N LEU A 342 -1.25 -14.52 6.16
CA LEU A 342 -0.67 -15.53 7.04
C LEU A 342 -1.75 -16.31 7.80
N ILE A 343 -2.84 -15.68 8.21
CA ILE A 343 -4.02 -16.32 8.80
C ILE A 343 -4.64 -17.28 7.78
N ALA A 344 -4.83 -16.81 6.53
CA ALA A 344 -5.36 -17.65 5.47
C ALA A 344 -4.50 -18.91 5.26
N GLN A 345 -3.17 -18.79 5.26
CA GLN A 345 -2.25 -19.93 5.14
C GLN A 345 -2.31 -20.91 6.30
N ALA A 346 -2.77 -20.49 7.49
CA ALA A 346 -2.90 -21.35 8.65
C ALA A 346 -4.25 -22.04 8.75
N GLU A 347 -5.30 -21.42 8.20
CA GLU A 347 -6.69 -21.86 8.40
C GLU A 347 -7.31 -22.55 7.20
N PHE A 348 -6.74 -22.37 6.00
CA PHE A 348 -7.24 -22.94 4.75
C PHE A 348 -6.24 -23.91 4.14
N ASP A 349 -6.74 -24.90 3.42
CA ASP A 349 -5.91 -25.84 2.68
C ASP A 349 -5.14 -25.11 1.56
N LYS A 350 -3.97 -25.66 1.17
CA LYS A 350 -3.10 -25.03 0.16
C LYS A 350 -3.84 -24.68 -1.15
N ALA A 351 -4.80 -25.50 -1.56
CA ALA A 351 -5.64 -25.26 -2.72
C ALA A 351 -6.49 -23.99 -2.59
N ASP A 352 -7.02 -23.76 -1.38
CA ASP A 352 -7.91 -22.64 -1.08
C ASP A 352 -7.15 -21.33 -0.86
N VAL A 353 -5.96 -21.39 -0.25
CA VAL A 353 -5.11 -20.21 -0.01
C VAL A 353 -4.86 -19.44 -1.30
N ALA A 354 -4.62 -20.13 -2.42
CA ALA A 354 -4.39 -19.51 -3.73
C ALA A 354 -5.59 -18.67 -4.21
N ARG A 355 -6.78 -18.90 -3.65
CA ARG A 355 -8.00 -18.16 -3.96
C ARG A 355 -8.40 -17.19 -2.84
N VAL A 356 -8.30 -17.63 -1.59
CA VAL A 356 -8.67 -16.83 -0.40
C VAL A 356 -7.84 -15.58 -0.31
N VAL A 357 -6.52 -15.66 -0.46
CA VAL A 357 -5.63 -14.48 -0.31
C VAL A 357 -5.92 -13.39 -1.33
N PRO A 358 -6.01 -13.65 -2.65
CA PRO A 358 -6.40 -12.61 -3.60
C PRO A 358 -7.79 -12.03 -3.33
N LEU A 359 -8.76 -12.86 -2.91
CA LEU A 359 -10.11 -12.39 -2.62
C LEU A 359 -10.18 -11.44 -1.43
N ILE A 360 -9.54 -11.77 -0.29
CA ILE A 360 -9.54 -10.88 0.88
C ILE A 360 -8.82 -9.56 0.57
N VAL A 361 -7.76 -9.60 -0.24
CA VAL A 361 -7.05 -8.39 -0.69
C VAL A 361 -7.94 -7.56 -1.60
N ALA A 362 -8.64 -8.17 -2.57
CA ALA A 362 -9.53 -7.46 -3.48
C ALA A 362 -10.73 -6.84 -2.74
N ILE A 363 -11.35 -7.58 -1.80
CA ILE A 363 -12.42 -7.07 -0.94
C ILE A 363 -11.90 -5.87 -0.11
N GLY A 364 -10.74 -6.03 0.51
CA GLY A 364 -10.10 -4.95 1.28
C GLY A 364 -9.87 -3.71 0.43
N GLN A 365 -9.31 -3.85 -0.77
CA GLN A 365 -9.04 -2.74 -1.69
C GLN A 365 -10.33 -2.04 -2.13
N GLY A 366 -11.35 -2.80 -2.55
CA GLY A 366 -12.62 -2.23 -2.95
C GLY A 366 -13.30 -1.45 -1.81
N PHE A 367 -13.15 -1.94 -0.58
CA PHE A 367 -13.75 -1.31 0.60
C PHE A 367 -12.99 -0.05 1.01
N TYR A 368 -11.67 -0.12 1.18
CA TYR A 368 -10.89 1.04 1.64
C TYR A 368 -10.80 2.18 0.62
N ALA A 369 -11.08 1.93 -0.65
CA ALA A 369 -11.09 2.99 -1.66
C ALA A 369 -12.05 4.14 -1.31
N PHE A 370 -13.14 3.85 -0.59
CA PHE A 370 -14.10 4.85 -0.12
C PHE A 370 -13.68 5.55 1.19
N ALA A 371 -12.67 5.03 1.88
CA ALA A 371 -12.30 5.52 3.21
C ALA A 371 -11.93 7.02 3.23
N PRO A 372 -11.15 7.57 2.27
CA PRO A 372 -10.83 9.00 2.27
C PRO A 372 -12.08 9.89 2.23
N ALA A 373 -13.08 9.56 1.38
CA ALA A 373 -14.31 10.35 1.29
C ALA A 373 -15.15 10.24 2.57
N VAL A 374 -15.28 9.04 3.14
CA VAL A 374 -16.05 8.85 4.39
C VAL A 374 -15.39 9.60 5.55
N PHE A 375 -14.09 9.50 5.72
CA PHE A 375 -13.36 10.25 6.74
C PHE A 375 -13.38 11.76 6.49
N GLY A 376 -13.36 12.19 5.23
CA GLY A 376 -13.56 13.56 4.82
C GLY A 376 -14.93 14.11 5.20
N ALA A 377 -15.99 13.30 5.02
CA ALA A 377 -17.33 13.66 5.45
C ALA A 377 -17.44 13.74 6.99
N ILE A 378 -16.86 12.77 7.72
CA ILE A 378 -16.80 12.80 9.19
C ILE A 378 -16.09 14.09 9.66
N ARG A 379 -14.96 14.43 9.03
CA ARG A 379 -14.21 15.64 9.35
C ARG A 379 -15.02 16.91 9.09
N ALA A 380 -15.80 16.96 8.01
CA ALA A 380 -16.67 18.09 7.70
C ALA A 380 -17.81 18.26 8.72
N LEU A 381 -18.36 17.15 9.23
CA LEU A 381 -19.41 17.16 10.25
C LEU A 381 -18.88 17.61 11.63
N SER A 382 -17.60 17.46 11.88
CA SER A 382 -16.97 17.77 13.18
C SER A 382 -16.67 19.25 13.41
N ALA A 383 -17.05 20.13 12.49
CA ALA A 383 -16.80 21.58 12.59
C ALA A 383 -15.33 21.96 12.93
N GLY A 384 -14.37 21.14 12.50
CA GLY A 384 -12.94 21.34 12.73
C GLY A 384 -12.37 20.53 13.94
N ASP A 385 -13.20 19.85 14.71
CA ASP A 385 -12.73 18.94 15.76
C ASP A 385 -12.21 17.63 15.14
N ALA A 386 -10.92 17.37 15.28
CA ALA A 386 -10.28 16.15 14.82
C ALA A 386 -10.71 14.89 15.59
N ALA A 387 -11.29 15.03 16.79
CA ALA A 387 -11.60 13.92 17.68
C ALA A 387 -12.52 12.89 17.03
N LEU A 388 -13.56 13.32 16.29
CA LEU A 388 -14.48 12.40 15.63
C LEU A 388 -13.79 11.53 14.58
N VAL A 389 -12.77 12.05 13.88
CA VAL A 389 -11.99 11.30 12.90
C VAL A 389 -11.20 10.18 13.60
N PHE A 390 -10.56 10.50 14.70
CA PHE A 390 -9.78 9.53 15.48
C PHE A 390 -10.68 8.50 16.19
N VAL A 391 -11.84 8.93 16.71
CA VAL A 391 -12.84 8.01 17.28
C VAL A 391 -13.39 7.07 16.21
N ALA A 392 -13.72 7.57 15.01
CA ALA A 392 -14.17 6.72 13.91
C ALA A 392 -13.12 5.66 13.53
N ALA A 393 -11.84 6.05 13.48
CA ALA A 393 -10.74 5.11 13.26
C ALA A 393 -10.69 4.05 14.37
N ALA A 394 -10.76 4.44 15.65
CA ALA A 394 -10.73 3.53 16.79
C ALA A 394 -11.93 2.55 16.79
N VAL A 395 -13.13 3.03 16.45
CA VAL A 395 -14.33 2.18 16.34
C VAL A 395 -14.17 1.16 15.22
N LEU A 396 -13.72 1.56 14.04
CA LEU A 396 -13.49 0.64 12.91
C LEU A 396 -12.40 -0.39 13.23
N GLN A 397 -11.32 0.03 13.92
CA GLN A 397 -10.27 -0.86 14.41
C GLN A 397 -10.82 -1.87 15.43
N ALA A 398 -11.70 -1.45 16.33
CA ALA A 398 -12.36 -2.32 17.30
C ALA A 398 -13.29 -3.33 16.60
N LEU A 399 -14.03 -2.90 15.57
CA LEU A 399 -14.85 -3.79 14.73
C LEU A 399 -13.99 -4.80 13.94
N ALA A 400 -12.85 -4.36 13.42
CA ALA A 400 -11.88 -5.25 12.77
C ALA A 400 -11.34 -6.31 13.75
N MET A 401 -10.97 -5.88 14.97
CA MET A 401 -10.53 -6.76 16.04
C MET A 401 -11.63 -7.77 16.44
N ALA A 402 -12.88 -7.32 16.55
CA ALA A 402 -14.02 -8.20 16.84
C ALA A 402 -14.22 -9.23 15.72
N ALA A 403 -14.11 -8.83 14.44
CA ALA A 403 -14.21 -9.75 13.31
C ALA A 403 -13.11 -10.83 13.37
N PHE A 404 -11.85 -10.46 13.63
CA PHE A 404 -10.77 -11.45 13.83
C PHE A 404 -11.04 -12.35 15.03
N GLY A 405 -11.56 -11.79 16.14
CA GLY A 405 -11.88 -12.54 17.37
C GLY A 405 -12.99 -13.57 17.16
N VAL A 406 -14.08 -13.21 16.50
CA VAL A 406 -15.22 -14.12 16.21
C VAL A 406 -14.79 -15.31 15.34
N GLY A 407 -13.87 -15.08 14.40
CA GLY A 407 -13.38 -16.15 13.54
C GLY A 407 -12.38 -17.10 14.18
N ARG A 408 -11.92 -16.84 15.42
CA ARG A 408 -11.04 -17.78 16.14
C ARG A 408 -11.73 -19.11 16.39
N ARG A 409 -11.03 -20.21 16.12
CA ARG A 409 -11.46 -21.53 16.62
C ARG A 409 -11.28 -21.54 18.15
N ARG A 410 -12.32 -21.96 18.85
CA ARG A 410 -12.23 -22.36 20.25
C ARG A 410 -11.60 -23.74 20.34
#